data_96b780798d8cb2b1ab3afaeb0de4699d
#
_entry.id   96b780798d8cb2b1ab3afaeb0de4699d
#
_cell.length_a   1.000
_cell.length_b   1.000
_cell.length_c   1.000
_cell.angle_alpha   90.00
_cell.angle_beta   90.00
_cell.angle_gamma   90.00
#
_symmetry.space_group_name_H-M   'P 1'
#
loop_
_entity.id
_entity.type
_entity.pdbx_description
1 polymer ?
#
loop_
_entity_poly.entity_id
_entity_poly.type
_entity_poly.pdbx_seq_one_letter_code
_entity_poly.pdbx_strand_id
1 'polypeptide(L)'
;TLLGTYEVQGKTKIVVACRDFTSPGVVLQDFASLKNTIIDSAHNGYGTELADIEQAMEEQRAIDSEILKDRFWDTFVADALTGNWDRHNGNWGFLYDSVNDTMTLAPVYDNGSCLYPQADPDIMRSVLENRENRDARIYQVPLSGIKIGGQKINYFNFLSSLENADCNAALKRIVPRMDLKAMCDMVDKTPYLTDLQREFYKTMLSERKTKILDYAYQKLLKRERSKKRNDRDER
;
A
#
# COMPACT_ATOMS: atom_id res chain seq x y z
N THR A 1 -12.85 -12.74 -1.62
CA THR A 1 -13.76 -11.68 -1.19
C THR A 1 -15.04 -11.75 -2.00
N LEU A 2 -16.19 -11.68 -1.34
CA LEU A 2 -17.52 -11.64 -1.93
C LEU A 2 -18.22 -10.36 -1.47
N LEU A 3 -19.00 -9.75 -2.37
CA LEU A 3 -19.89 -8.63 -2.04
C LEU A 3 -21.33 -9.13 -1.94
N GLY A 4 -22.06 -8.61 -0.99
CA GLY A 4 -23.47 -8.92 -0.78
C GLY A 4 -24.20 -7.74 -0.15
N THR A 5 -25.47 -7.95 0.17
CA THR A 5 -26.29 -6.98 0.90
C THR A 5 -26.83 -7.60 2.17
N TYR A 6 -27.03 -6.77 3.17
CA TYR A 6 -27.62 -7.15 4.45
C TYR A 6 -28.62 -6.08 4.90
N GLU A 7 -29.81 -6.52 5.34
CA GLU A 7 -30.86 -5.64 5.81
C GLU A 7 -30.72 -5.39 7.32
N VAL A 8 -30.61 -4.10 7.70
CA VAL A 8 -30.56 -3.67 9.10
C VAL A 8 -31.56 -2.54 9.30
N GLN A 9 -32.54 -2.72 10.18
CA GLN A 9 -33.54 -1.71 10.52
C GLN A 9 -34.19 -1.07 9.27
N GLY A 10 -34.57 -1.92 8.29
CA GLY A 10 -35.20 -1.49 7.04
C GLY A 10 -34.27 -0.75 6.07
N LYS A 11 -32.94 -0.78 6.28
CA LYS A 11 -31.93 -0.22 5.37
C LYS A 11 -31.06 -1.32 4.81
N THR A 12 -30.94 -1.38 3.50
CA THR A 12 -29.99 -2.24 2.80
C THR A 12 -28.58 -1.68 2.94
N LYS A 13 -27.66 -2.48 3.47
CA LYS A 13 -26.23 -2.17 3.55
C LYS A 13 -25.43 -3.11 2.65
N ILE A 14 -24.45 -2.58 1.94
CA ILE A 14 -23.47 -3.39 1.22
C ILE A 14 -22.49 -3.95 2.24
N VAL A 15 -22.21 -5.24 2.13
CA VAL A 15 -21.28 -5.95 3.02
C VAL A 15 -20.25 -6.70 2.21
N VAL A 16 -19.08 -6.87 2.81
CA VAL A 16 -17.95 -7.62 2.26
C VAL A 16 -17.75 -8.87 3.11
N ALA A 17 -17.76 -10.03 2.48
CA ALA A 17 -17.34 -11.29 3.09
C ALA A 17 -15.92 -11.63 2.61
N CYS A 18 -14.96 -11.64 3.51
CA CYS A 18 -13.60 -12.06 3.24
C CYS A 18 -13.40 -13.51 3.69
N ARG A 19 -12.70 -14.31 2.87
CA ARG A 19 -12.29 -15.64 3.29
C ARG A 19 -11.32 -15.50 4.45
N ASP A 20 -11.59 -16.20 5.53
CA ASP A 20 -10.64 -16.37 6.61
C ASP A 20 -9.45 -17.20 6.10
N PHE A 21 -8.26 -16.70 6.29
CA PHE A 21 -7.01 -17.38 5.93
C PHE A 21 -6.33 -18.05 7.13
N THR A 22 -6.94 -17.99 8.32
CA THR A 22 -6.54 -18.76 9.49
C THR A 22 -7.19 -20.16 9.49
N SER A 23 -6.68 -21.06 10.30
CA SER A 23 -7.21 -22.41 10.49
C SER A 23 -6.79 -22.95 11.86
N PRO A 24 -7.33 -24.09 12.34
CA PRO A 24 -6.84 -24.70 13.58
C PRO A 24 -5.31 -24.89 13.54
N GLY A 25 -4.61 -24.33 14.51
CA GLY A 25 -3.16 -24.32 14.59
C GLY A 25 -2.45 -23.23 13.79
N VAL A 26 -3.16 -22.52 12.88
CA VAL A 26 -2.60 -21.40 12.10
C VAL A 26 -3.29 -20.11 12.48
N VAL A 27 -2.56 -19.17 13.06
CA VAL A 27 -3.08 -17.90 13.55
C VAL A 27 -2.43 -16.70 12.86
N LEU A 28 -3.20 -15.62 12.72
CA LEU A 28 -2.66 -14.34 12.24
C LEU A 28 -1.89 -13.66 13.38
N GLN A 29 -0.66 -13.28 13.11
CA GLN A 29 0.16 -12.40 13.93
C GLN A 29 0.45 -11.12 13.16
N ASP A 30 0.06 -9.97 13.69
CA ASP A 30 0.39 -8.69 13.06
C ASP A 30 1.87 -8.31 13.30
N PHE A 31 2.37 -7.42 12.44
CA PHE A 31 3.74 -6.93 12.57
C PHE A 31 3.93 -6.09 13.84
N ALA A 32 2.88 -5.43 14.36
CA ALA A 32 2.98 -4.70 15.61
C ALA A 32 3.38 -5.61 16.76
N SER A 33 2.78 -6.81 16.85
CA SER A 33 3.12 -7.81 17.86
C SER A 33 4.59 -8.24 17.76
N LEU A 34 5.10 -8.51 16.55
CA LEU A 34 6.50 -8.84 16.34
C LEU A 34 7.42 -7.66 16.70
N LYS A 35 7.13 -6.47 16.21
CA LYS A 35 7.91 -5.26 16.49
C LYS A 35 8.00 -4.97 17.98
N ASN A 36 6.91 -5.17 18.72
CA ASN A 36 6.87 -4.95 20.17
C ASN A 36 7.80 -5.91 20.97
N THR A 37 8.14 -7.06 20.42
CA THR A 37 9.10 -7.98 21.04
C THR A 37 10.56 -7.55 20.87
N ILE A 38 10.84 -6.63 19.94
CA ILE A 38 12.20 -6.22 19.56
C ILE A 38 12.50 -4.82 20.04
N ILE A 39 11.57 -3.89 19.79
CA ILE A 39 11.70 -2.49 20.18
C ILE A 39 10.68 -2.20 21.28
N ASP A 40 11.15 -1.85 22.47
CA ASP A 40 10.31 -1.39 23.56
C ASP A 40 9.70 -0.04 23.16
N SER A 41 8.50 -0.11 22.62
CA SER A 41 7.79 1.04 22.08
C SER A 41 6.69 1.48 23.04
N ALA A 42 6.67 2.75 23.39
CA ALA A 42 5.55 3.37 24.11
C ALA A 42 4.19 3.18 23.41
N HIS A 43 4.20 2.68 22.18
CA HIS A 43 3.04 2.44 21.31
C HIS A 43 2.76 0.95 21.10
N ASN A 44 3.29 0.04 21.91
CA ASN A 44 3.06 -1.41 21.81
C ASN A 44 3.26 -1.96 20.38
N GLY A 45 4.32 -1.53 19.70
CA GLY A 45 4.62 -1.93 18.31
C GLY A 45 3.81 -1.19 17.23
N TYR A 46 2.76 -0.44 17.58
CA TYR A 46 1.92 0.29 16.62
C TYR A 46 2.54 1.59 16.08
N GLY A 47 3.64 2.07 16.67
CA GLY A 47 4.37 3.23 16.15
C GLY A 47 4.83 2.99 14.71
N THR A 48 4.58 3.96 13.82
CA THR A 48 4.84 3.84 12.37
C THR A 48 6.04 4.63 11.89
N GLU A 49 6.99 4.93 12.77
CA GLU A 49 8.27 5.53 12.38
C GLU A 49 9.05 4.54 11.52
N LEU A 50 9.50 4.97 10.34
CA LEU A 50 10.13 4.09 9.35
C LEU A 50 11.41 3.45 9.90
N ALA A 51 12.25 4.23 10.59
CA ALA A 51 13.49 3.71 11.18
C ALA A 51 13.24 2.56 12.15
N ASP A 52 12.20 2.66 13.00
CA ASP A 52 11.83 1.60 13.93
C ASP A 52 11.29 0.35 13.21
N ILE A 53 10.55 0.55 12.11
CA ILE A 53 10.05 -0.55 11.28
C ILE A 53 11.22 -1.29 10.62
N GLU A 54 12.16 -0.55 10.00
CA GLU A 54 13.33 -1.11 9.35
C GLU A 54 14.22 -1.85 10.36
N GLN A 55 14.48 -1.28 11.53
CA GLN A 55 15.22 -1.94 12.60
C GLN A 55 14.54 -3.24 13.04
N ALA A 56 13.23 -3.21 13.26
CA ALA A 56 12.49 -4.42 13.66
C ALA A 56 12.54 -5.52 12.59
N MET A 57 12.47 -5.14 11.29
CA MET A 57 12.62 -6.10 10.19
C MET A 57 14.03 -6.73 10.12
N GLU A 58 15.06 -6.00 10.50
CA GLU A 58 16.45 -6.49 10.50
C GLU A 58 16.76 -7.36 11.72
N GLU A 59 16.27 -7.00 12.89
CA GLU A 59 16.61 -7.70 14.15
C GLU A 59 15.78 -8.94 14.42
N GLN A 60 14.58 -9.05 13.85
CA GLN A 60 13.73 -10.25 14.00
C GLN A 60 14.40 -11.49 13.40
N ARG A 61 13.99 -12.68 13.91
CA ARG A 61 14.57 -13.99 13.53
C ARG A 61 13.53 -14.96 12.97
N ALA A 62 12.28 -14.55 12.86
CA ALA A 62 11.18 -15.44 12.49
C ALA A 62 11.08 -15.67 10.98
N ILE A 63 11.45 -14.68 10.17
CA ILE A 63 11.40 -14.71 8.70
C ILE A 63 12.67 -14.05 8.17
N ASP A 64 13.12 -14.48 6.98
CA ASP A 64 14.21 -13.83 6.27
C ASP A 64 13.94 -12.33 6.10
N SER A 65 14.87 -11.49 6.54
CA SER A 65 14.69 -10.03 6.58
C SER A 65 14.50 -9.42 5.18
N GLU A 66 15.14 -9.98 4.15
CA GLU A 66 14.98 -9.50 2.77
C GLU A 66 13.58 -9.80 2.23
N ILE A 67 13.04 -10.99 2.52
CA ILE A 67 11.65 -11.34 2.17
C ILE A 67 10.68 -10.38 2.85
N LEU A 68 10.95 -10.01 4.09
CA LEU A 68 10.11 -9.10 4.86
C LEU A 68 10.17 -7.67 4.35
N LYS A 69 11.38 -7.15 4.06
CA LYS A 69 11.61 -5.84 3.43
C LYS A 69 10.94 -5.76 2.06
N ASP A 70 11.09 -6.81 1.26
CA ASP A 70 10.47 -6.89 -0.07
C ASP A 70 8.94 -6.78 0.04
N ARG A 71 8.31 -7.53 0.97
CA ARG A 71 6.87 -7.44 1.23
C ARG A 71 6.44 -6.04 1.68
N PHE A 72 7.17 -5.44 2.60
CA PHE A 72 6.85 -4.12 3.14
C PHE A 72 6.87 -3.06 2.04
N TRP A 73 7.96 -3.00 1.26
CA TRP A 73 8.11 -1.99 0.22
C TRP A 73 7.23 -2.26 -1.01
N ASP A 74 6.98 -3.51 -1.38
CA ASP A 74 6.02 -3.87 -2.42
C ASP A 74 4.60 -3.41 -2.03
N THR A 75 4.22 -3.60 -0.77
CA THR A 75 2.94 -3.12 -0.24
C THR A 75 2.89 -1.60 -0.21
N PHE A 76 3.97 -0.92 0.19
CA PHE A 76 4.04 0.55 0.17
C PHE A 76 3.84 1.13 -1.25
N VAL A 77 4.44 0.52 -2.26
CA VAL A 77 4.25 0.91 -3.68
C VAL A 77 2.81 0.67 -4.12
N ALA A 78 2.19 -0.44 -3.72
CA ALA A 78 0.77 -0.72 -4.01
C ALA A 78 -0.16 0.26 -3.27
N ASP A 79 0.13 0.58 -2.01
CA ASP A 79 -0.60 1.58 -1.23
C ASP A 79 -0.47 2.99 -1.84
N ALA A 80 0.67 3.32 -2.45
CA ALA A 80 0.84 4.55 -3.21
C ALA A 80 -0.08 4.63 -4.43
N LEU A 81 -0.36 3.51 -5.11
CA LEU A 81 -1.33 3.45 -6.21
C LEU A 81 -2.76 3.69 -5.71
N THR A 82 -3.15 2.96 -4.68
CA THR A 82 -4.54 2.96 -4.18
C THR A 82 -4.84 4.13 -3.25
N GLY A 83 -3.81 4.88 -2.84
CA GLY A 83 -3.95 5.97 -1.89
C GLY A 83 -4.34 5.49 -0.48
N ASN A 84 -3.78 4.37 -0.03
CA ASN A 84 -4.00 3.88 1.32
C ASN A 84 -3.33 4.82 2.35
N TRP A 85 -4.12 5.32 3.28
CA TRP A 85 -3.63 6.25 4.32
C TRP A 85 -3.49 5.63 5.70
N ASP A 86 -3.86 4.35 5.84
CA ASP A 86 -4.00 3.68 7.13
C ASP A 86 -3.20 2.36 7.22
N ARG A 87 -2.15 2.19 6.43
CA ARG A 87 -1.24 1.05 6.57
C ARG A 87 -0.36 1.25 7.79
N HIS A 88 -0.83 0.81 8.95
CA HIS A 88 -0.05 0.73 10.18
C HIS A 88 0.39 -0.72 10.45
N ASN A 89 1.18 -0.93 11.49
CA ASN A 89 1.79 -2.23 11.79
C ASN A 89 0.79 -3.34 12.16
N GLY A 90 -0.44 -3.01 12.49
CA GLY A 90 -1.54 -3.97 12.70
C GLY A 90 -2.21 -4.43 11.40
N ASN A 91 -1.96 -3.77 10.25
CA ASN A 91 -2.64 -4.02 8.98
C ASN A 91 -1.79 -4.86 7.99
N TRP A 92 -0.76 -5.52 8.49
CA TRP A 92 0.04 -6.52 7.80
C TRP A 92 0.75 -7.42 8.80
N GLY A 93 1.22 -8.59 8.38
CA GLY A 93 1.85 -9.52 9.30
C GLY A 93 2.03 -10.92 8.73
N PHE A 94 1.83 -11.92 9.57
CA PHE A 94 2.26 -13.28 9.39
C PHE A 94 1.16 -14.28 9.70
N LEU A 95 1.30 -15.47 9.15
CA LEU A 95 0.60 -16.67 9.59
C LEU A 95 1.60 -17.53 10.37
N TYR A 96 1.34 -17.74 11.64
CA TYR A 96 2.10 -18.64 12.50
C TYR A 96 1.39 -19.99 12.58
N ASP A 97 2.08 -21.04 12.14
CA ASP A 97 1.64 -22.43 12.27
C ASP A 97 2.26 -23.01 13.54
N SER A 98 1.44 -23.18 14.57
CA SER A 98 1.87 -23.70 15.87
C SER A 98 2.15 -25.20 15.87
N VAL A 99 1.72 -25.94 14.84
CA VAL A 99 1.98 -27.39 14.71
C VAL A 99 3.39 -27.63 14.17
N ASN A 100 3.77 -26.84 13.18
CA ASN A 100 5.07 -26.96 12.51
C ASN A 100 6.11 -25.97 13.04
N ASP A 101 5.74 -25.09 13.95
CA ASP A 101 6.56 -23.99 14.47
C ASP A 101 7.15 -23.15 13.32
N THR A 102 6.30 -22.76 12.38
CA THR A 102 6.72 -21.98 11.21
C THR A 102 5.93 -20.70 11.06
N MET A 103 6.62 -19.67 10.55
CA MET A 103 6.01 -18.38 10.26
C MET A 103 6.15 -18.06 8.76
N THR A 104 5.04 -17.64 8.15
CA THR A 104 4.99 -17.23 6.74
C THR A 104 4.30 -15.88 6.62
N LEU A 105 4.52 -15.17 5.50
CA LEU A 105 3.83 -13.91 5.25
C LEU A 105 2.32 -14.14 5.09
N ALA A 106 1.52 -13.37 5.82
CA ALA A 106 0.07 -13.35 5.60
C ALA A 106 -0.28 -12.76 4.21
N PRO A 107 -1.40 -13.13 3.61
CA PRO A 107 -1.98 -12.36 2.51
C PRO A 107 -2.11 -10.89 2.89
N VAL A 108 -2.12 -9.98 1.91
CA VAL A 108 -2.40 -8.56 2.19
C VAL A 108 -3.85 -8.41 2.64
N TYR A 109 -4.07 -7.77 3.77
CA TYR A 109 -5.39 -7.55 4.37
C TYR A 109 -5.57 -6.09 4.78
N ASP A 110 -6.77 -5.74 5.21
CA ASP A 110 -7.18 -4.40 5.66
C ASP A 110 -6.85 -3.29 4.65
N ASN A 111 -7.52 -3.35 3.51
CA ASN A 111 -7.43 -2.34 2.46
C ASN A 111 -8.64 -1.37 2.47
N GLY A 112 -9.37 -1.28 3.58
CA GLY A 112 -10.57 -0.45 3.71
C GLY A 112 -10.32 1.05 3.54
N SER A 113 -9.09 1.49 3.71
CA SER A 113 -8.67 2.89 3.56
C SER A 113 -8.11 3.23 2.17
N CYS A 114 -8.30 2.35 1.18
CA CYS A 114 -7.91 2.57 -0.21
C CYS A 114 -9.01 3.29 -1.01
N LEU A 115 -8.61 3.94 -2.10
CA LEU A 115 -9.51 4.55 -3.09
C LEU A 115 -10.49 5.58 -2.51
N TYR A 116 -10.06 6.32 -1.47
CA TYR A 116 -10.79 7.46 -0.91
C TYR A 116 -12.21 7.09 -0.42
N PRO A 117 -12.35 6.16 0.54
CA PRO A 117 -13.65 5.66 0.99
C PRO A 117 -14.57 6.74 1.59
N GLN A 118 -14.01 7.90 1.94
CA GLN A 118 -14.73 9.03 2.51
C GLN A 118 -15.15 10.07 1.46
N ALA A 119 -14.81 9.86 0.17
CA ALA A 119 -15.23 10.78 -0.87
C ALA A 119 -16.73 10.60 -1.15
N ASP A 120 -17.49 11.65 -0.85
CA ASP A 120 -18.89 11.73 -1.23
C ASP A 120 -19.07 12.07 -2.73
N PRO A 121 -20.29 12.04 -3.27
CA PRO A 121 -20.52 12.34 -4.68
C PRO A 121 -20.07 13.75 -5.11
N ASP A 122 -20.12 14.74 -4.24
CA ASP A 122 -19.73 16.12 -4.58
C ASP A 122 -18.21 16.25 -4.66
N ILE A 123 -17.49 15.59 -3.73
CA ILE A 123 -16.04 15.47 -3.81
C ILE A 123 -15.63 14.73 -5.09
N MET A 124 -16.29 13.62 -5.42
CA MET A 124 -15.99 12.85 -6.64
C MET A 124 -16.16 13.70 -7.91
N ARG A 125 -17.28 14.41 -8.06
CA ARG A 125 -17.51 15.32 -9.19
C ARG A 125 -16.46 16.42 -9.25
N SER A 126 -16.21 17.09 -8.12
CA SER A 126 -15.20 18.14 -8.03
C SER A 126 -13.81 17.68 -8.49
N VAL A 127 -13.41 16.47 -8.14
CA VAL A 127 -12.11 15.89 -8.56
C VAL A 127 -12.11 15.53 -10.04
N LEU A 128 -13.23 15.03 -10.58
CA LEU A 128 -13.35 14.67 -11.99
C LEU A 128 -13.35 15.91 -12.90
N GLU A 129 -14.04 16.96 -12.50
CA GLU A 129 -14.25 18.17 -13.29
C GLU A 129 -13.12 19.20 -13.13
N ASN A 130 -12.50 19.28 -11.95
CA ASN A 130 -11.48 20.28 -11.64
C ASN A 130 -10.09 19.64 -11.53
N ARG A 131 -9.16 20.11 -12.37
CA ARG A 131 -7.79 19.64 -12.43
C ARG A 131 -7.02 19.91 -11.12
N GLU A 132 -7.19 21.09 -10.50
CA GLU A 132 -6.47 21.45 -9.28
C GLU A 132 -6.88 20.54 -8.11
N ASN A 133 -8.20 20.27 -7.98
CA ASN A 133 -8.72 19.36 -6.96
C ASN A 133 -8.23 17.93 -7.19
N ARG A 134 -8.16 17.49 -8.45
CA ARG A 134 -7.60 16.20 -8.83
C ARG A 134 -6.12 16.12 -8.51
N ASP A 135 -5.33 17.11 -8.90
CA ASP A 135 -3.88 17.13 -8.64
C ASP A 135 -3.58 17.20 -7.13
N ALA A 136 -4.38 17.92 -6.34
CA ALA A 136 -4.26 17.89 -4.88
C ALA A 136 -4.47 16.46 -4.32
N ARG A 137 -5.46 15.72 -4.83
CA ARG A 137 -5.72 14.32 -4.43
C ARG A 137 -4.65 13.35 -4.89
N ILE A 138 -3.89 13.68 -5.92
CA ILE A 138 -2.80 12.84 -6.41
C ILE A 138 -1.51 13.13 -5.65
N TYR A 139 -1.13 14.39 -5.53
CA TYR A 139 0.18 14.80 -5.04
C TYR A 139 0.23 15.11 -3.54
N GLN A 140 -0.87 15.55 -2.93
CA GLN A 140 -0.86 16.06 -1.55
C GLN A 140 -1.52 15.09 -0.58
N VAL A 141 -2.61 14.44 -0.97
CA VAL A 141 -3.38 13.53 -0.13
C VAL A 141 -3.89 12.32 -0.93
N PRO A 142 -3.98 11.14 -0.30
CA PRO A 142 -3.62 10.88 1.09
C PRO A 142 -2.11 10.76 1.29
N LEU A 143 -1.68 10.95 2.53
CA LEU A 143 -0.35 10.61 3.00
C LEU A 143 -0.32 9.15 3.45
N SER A 144 0.84 8.52 3.44
CA SER A 144 1.03 7.17 4.02
C SER A 144 0.75 7.16 5.51
N GLY A 145 0.40 6.00 6.07
CA GLY A 145 0.41 5.77 7.52
C GLY A 145 1.81 5.77 8.12
N ILE A 146 2.85 5.53 7.31
CA ILE A 146 4.25 5.49 7.72
C ILE A 146 4.81 6.91 7.91
N LYS A 147 5.73 7.08 8.88
CA LYS A 147 6.30 8.38 9.26
C LYS A 147 7.82 8.39 9.14
N ILE A 148 8.38 9.57 8.96
CA ILE A 148 9.80 9.88 9.10
C ILE A 148 9.90 11.15 9.95
N GLY A 149 10.61 11.06 11.09
CA GLY A 149 10.75 12.20 12.01
C GLY A 149 9.39 12.71 12.53
N GLY A 150 8.45 11.80 12.79
CA GLY A 150 7.11 12.09 13.26
C GLY A 150 6.13 12.58 12.19
N GLN A 151 6.58 12.83 10.95
CA GLN A 151 5.75 13.33 9.85
C GLN A 151 5.33 12.19 8.91
N LYS A 152 4.04 12.13 8.53
CA LYS A 152 3.54 11.18 7.56
C LYS A 152 4.21 11.35 6.20
N ILE A 153 4.61 10.25 5.58
CA ILE A 153 5.24 10.24 4.26
C ILE A 153 4.23 10.66 3.19
N ASN A 154 4.63 11.63 2.36
CA ASN A 154 3.96 11.91 1.11
C ASN A 154 4.45 10.93 0.03
N TYR A 155 3.55 10.15 -0.55
CA TYR A 155 3.89 9.10 -1.52
C TYR A 155 4.68 9.63 -2.73
N PHE A 156 4.22 10.74 -3.34
CA PHE A 156 4.90 11.31 -4.51
C PHE A 156 6.31 11.77 -4.19
N ASN A 157 6.47 12.55 -3.11
CA ASN A 157 7.77 13.07 -2.72
C ASN A 157 8.75 11.96 -2.39
N PHE A 158 8.32 10.97 -1.60
CA PHE A 158 9.17 9.87 -1.18
C PHE A 158 9.62 8.99 -2.36
N LEU A 159 8.66 8.52 -3.17
CA LEU A 159 8.97 7.67 -4.31
C LEU A 159 9.82 8.40 -5.36
N SER A 160 9.57 9.69 -5.58
CA SER A 160 10.32 10.48 -6.55
C SER A 160 11.69 10.96 -6.04
N SER A 161 11.96 10.92 -4.74
CA SER A 161 13.29 11.23 -4.20
C SER A 161 14.34 10.20 -4.63
N LEU A 162 13.94 8.93 -4.72
CA LEU A 162 14.81 7.80 -5.02
C LEU A 162 15.93 7.59 -3.97
N GLU A 163 15.71 8.02 -2.74
CA GLU A 163 16.73 7.95 -1.68
C GLU A 163 16.77 6.58 -0.99
N ASN A 164 15.61 5.90 -0.86
CA ASN A 164 15.55 4.58 -0.23
C ASN A 164 15.77 3.47 -1.28
N ALA A 165 16.82 2.66 -1.09
CA ALA A 165 17.24 1.65 -2.05
C ALA A 165 16.24 0.49 -2.16
N ASP A 166 15.66 0.05 -1.04
CA ASP A 166 14.71 -1.07 -1.01
C ASP A 166 13.37 -0.68 -1.64
N CYS A 167 12.92 0.54 -1.39
CA CYS A 167 11.77 1.11 -2.08
C CYS A 167 12.01 1.22 -3.60
N ASN A 168 13.21 1.60 -4.03
CA ASN A 168 13.57 1.63 -5.45
C ASN A 168 13.57 0.22 -6.07
N ALA A 169 14.00 -0.80 -5.33
CA ALA A 169 13.90 -2.18 -5.75
C ALA A 169 12.44 -2.61 -5.92
N ALA A 170 11.56 -2.24 -4.98
CA ALA A 170 10.13 -2.48 -5.06
C ALA A 170 9.47 -1.78 -6.27
N LEU A 171 9.85 -0.52 -6.57
CA LEU A 171 9.39 0.15 -7.79
C LEU A 171 9.69 -0.69 -9.04
N LYS A 172 10.89 -1.27 -9.14
CA LYS A 172 11.28 -2.13 -10.28
C LYS A 172 10.52 -3.45 -10.32
N ARG A 173 10.15 -4.02 -9.19
CA ARG A 173 9.39 -5.27 -9.12
C ARG A 173 7.92 -5.07 -9.43
N ILE A 174 7.31 -4.02 -8.87
CA ILE A 174 5.85 -3.87 -8.81
C ILE A 174 5.31 -3.06 -9.99
N VAL A 175 5.91 -1.90 -10.32
CA VAL A 175 5.33 -1.00 -11.33
C VAL A 175 5.15 -1.66 -12.71
N PRO A 176 6.11 -2.45 -13.23
CA PRO A 176 5.92 -3.13 -14.53
C PRO A 176 4.83 -4.21 -14.52
N ARG A 177 4.41 -4.68 -13.35
CA ARG A 177 3.35 -5.71 -13.20
C ARG A 177 1.96 -5.12 -13.05
N MET A 178 1.84 -3.80 -12.91
CA MET A 178 0.56 -3.12 -12.72
C MET A 178 -0.18 -3.00 -14.06
N ASP A 179 -1.15 -3.89 -14.26
CA ASP A 179 -2.06 -3.85 -15.41
C ASP A 179 -3.25 -2.93 -15.12
N LEU A 180 -3.15 -1.68 -15.59
CA LEU A 180 -4.20 -0.68 -15.40
C LEU A 180 -5.52 -1.11 -16.06
N LYS A 181 -5.45 -1.80 -17.21
CA LYS A 181 -6.66 -2.28 -17.88
C LYS A 181 -7.39 -3.29 -17.00
N ALA A 182 -6.68 -4.29 -16.48
CA ALA A 182 -7.27 -5.29 -15.59
C ALA A 182 -7.86 -4.66 -14.31
N MET A 183 -7.21 -3.62 -13.76
CA MET A 183 -7.73 -2.87 -12.61
C MET A 183 -9.02 -2.12 -12.95
N CYS A 184 -9.08 -1.44 -14.10
CA CYS A 184 -10.29 -0.77 -14.57
C CYS A 184 -11.42 -1.76 -14.85
N ASP A 185 -11.13 -2.89 -15.49
CA ASP A 185 -12.09 -3.96 -15.75
C ASP A 185 -12.65 -4.52 -14.42
N MET A 186 -11.83 -4.60 -13.36
CA MET A 186 -12.27 -5.01 -12.02
C MET A 186 -13.23 -3.97 -11.42
N VAL A 187 -12.92 -2.67 -11.53
CA VAL A 187 -13.82 -1.59 -11.07
C VAL A 187 -15.16 -1.68 -11.81
N ASP A 188 -15.14 -1.86 -13.13
CA ASP A 188 -16.37 -1.95 -13.95
C ASP A 188 -17.25 -3.15 -13.58
N LYS A 189 -16.63 -4.28 -13.21
CA LYS A 189 -17.33 -5.51 -12.80
C LYS A 189 -17.74 -5.52 -11.33
N THR A 190 -17.29 -4.56 -10.53
CA THR A 190 -17.63 -4.49 -9.10
C THR A 190 -19.10 -4.11 -8.94
N PRO A 191 -19.95 -4.97 -8.32
CA PRO A 191 -21.36 -4.66 -8.12
C PRO A 191 -21.55 -3.50 -7.14
N TYR A 192 -22.74 -2.92 -7.17
CA TYR A 192 -23.19 -1.84 -6.26
C TYR A 192 -22.44 -0.50 -6.39
N LEU A 193 -21.46 -0.35 -7.27
CA LEU A 193 -20.86 0.94 -7.58
C LEU A 193 -21.78 1.73 -8.52
N THR A 194 -21.90 3.03 -8.27
CA THR A 194 -22.51 3.98 -9.21
C THR A 194 -21.56 4.29 -10.37
N ASP A 195 -22.07 4.80 -11.48
CA ASP A 195 -21.25 5.22 -12.62
C ASP A 195 -20.22 6.29 -12.22
N LEU A 196 -20.63 7.24 -11.36
CA LEU A 196 -19.74 8.26 -10.80
C LEU A 196 -18.58 7.64 -10.00
N GLN A 197 -18.86 6.65 -9.17
CA GLN A 197 -17.81 5.93 -8.41
C GLN A 197 -16.86 5.17 -9.35
N ARG A 198 -17.39 4.49 -10.39
CA ARG A 198 -16.55 3.81 -11.38
C ARG A 198 -15.62 4.77 -12.09
N GLU A 199 -16.13 5.88 -12.56
CA GLU A 199 -15.36 6.91 -13.25
C GLU A 199 -14.28 7.49 -12.32
N PHE A 200 -14.67 7.85 -11.09
CA PHE A 200 -13.75 8.37 -10.10
C PHE A 200 -12.62 7.39 -9.76
N TYR A 201 -12.92 6.14 -9.44
CA TYR A 201 -11.89 5.15 -9.09
C TYR A 201 -10.95 4.84 -10.26
N LYS A 202 -11.48 4.68 -11.48
CA LYS A 202 -10.64 4.47 -12.67
C LYS A 202 -9.75 5.68 -12.95
N THR A 203 -10.27 6.88 -12.79
CA THR A 203 -9.49 8.13 -12.93
C THR A 203 -8.38 8.18 -11.89
N MET A 204 -8.68 7.93 -10.62
CA MET A 204 -7.66 7.99 -9.55
C MET A 204 -6.58 6.93 -9.74
N LEU A 205 -6.93 5.69 -10.10
CA LEU A 205 -5.95 4.63 -10.40
C LEU A 205 -5.03 5.03 -11.57
N SER A 206 -5.61 5.51 -12.67
CA SER A 206 -4.86 5.93 -13.85
C SER A 206 -3.92 7.10 -13.56
N GLU A 207 -4.44 8.13 -12.92
CA GLU A 207 -3.69 9.35 -12.62
C GLU A 207 -2.55 9.07 -11.62
N ARG A 208 -2.82 8.33 -10.54
CA ARG A 208 -1.79 7.98 -9.56
C ARG A 208 -0.74 7.05 -10.15
N LYS A 209 -1.15 6.06 -10.95
CA LYS A 209 -0.18 5.21 -11.67
C LYS A 209 0.74 6.06 -12.53
N THR A 210 0.19 6.89 -13.40
CA THR A 210 0.97 7.69 -14.36
C THR A 210 1.82 8.75 -13.66
N LYS A 211 1.22 9.55 -12.76
CA LYS A 211 1.85 10.73 -12.19
C LYS A 211 2.77 10.43 -11.00
N ILE A 212 2.54 9.35 -10.29
CA ILE A 212 3.37 8.95 -9.12
C ILE A 212 4.30 7.81 -9.51
N LEU A 213 3.74 6.65 -9.88
CA LEU A 213 4.50 5.41 -9.98
C LEU A 213 5.31 5.34 -11.26
N ASP A 214 4.69 5.56 -12.42
CA ASP A 214 5.41 5.54 -13.70
C ASP A 214 6.44 6.67 -13.74
N TYR A 215 6.11 7.85 -13.20
CA TYR A 215 7.05 8.96 -13.07
C TYR A 215 8.29 8.58 -12.24
N ALA A 216 8.10 8.04 -11.01
CA ALA A 216 9.20 7.64 -10.14
C ALA A 216 10.02 6.51 -10.78
N TYR A 217 9.37 5.52 -11.38
CA TYR A 217 10.02 4.41 -12.06
C TYR A 217 10.87 4.87 -13.26
N GLN A 218 10.34 5.72 -14.13
CA GLN A 218 11.10 6.27 -15.26
C GLN A 218 12.29 7.12 -14.80
N LYS A 219 12.11 7.91 -13.75
CA LYS A 219 13.19 8.68 -13.13
C LYS A 219 14.30 7.76 -12.60
N LEU A 220 13.94 6.64 -11.95
CA LEU A 220 14.86 5.63 -11.46
C LEU A 220 15.67 5.00 -12.61
N LEU A 221 15.00 4.55 -13.67
CA LEU A 221 15.66 3.96 -14.83
C LEU A 221 16.64 4.95 -15.50
N LYS A 222 16.25 6.21 -15.60
CA LYS A 222 17.13 7.26 -16.15
C LYS A 222 18.37 7.46 -15.28
N ARG A 223 18.21 7.50 -13.96
CA ARG A 223 19.34 7.63 -13.01
C ARG A 223 20.32 6.46 -13.13
N GLU A 224 19.81 5.22 -13.24
CA GLU A 224 20.65 4.02 -13.39
C GLU A 224 21.41 4.01 -14.72
N ARG A 225 20.77 4.43 -15.81
CA ARG A 225 21.45 4.54 -17.14
C ARG A 225 22.58 5.58 -17.11
N SER A 226 22.37 6.73 -16.46
CA SER A 226 23.39 7.77 -16.33
C SER A 226 24.59 7.29 -15.52
N LYS A 227 24.35 6.58 -14.41
CA LYS A 227 25.43 5.99 -13.59
C LYS A 227 26.27 5.00 -14.40
N LYS A 228 25.61 4.07 -15.12
CA LYS A 228 26.31 3.07 -15.95
C LYS A 228 27.13 3.70 -17.10
N ARG A 229 26.74 4.86 -17.58
CA ARG A 229 27.49 5.59 -18.61
C ARG A 229 28.76 6.20 -18.01
N ASN A 230 28.63 6.90 -16.90
CA ASN A 230 29.78 7.51 -16.19
C ASN A 230 30.81 6.45 -15.80
N ASP A 231 30.40 5.31 -15.24
CA ASP A 231 31.29 4.20 -14.86
C ASP A 231 32.04 3.57 -16.06
N ARG A 232 31.54 3.76 -17.29
CA ARG A 232 32.23 3.31 -18.52
C ARG A 232 33.22 4.33 -19.05
N ASP A 233 32.91 5.61 -18.87
CA ASP A 233 33.74 6.71 -19.35
C ASP A 233 34.96 6.92 -18.42
N GLU A 234 34.92 6.39 -17.18
CA GLU A 234 36.01 6.41 -16.20
C GLU A 234 36.95 5.18 -16.26
N ARG A 235 36.66 4.19 -17.11
CA ARG A 235 37.49 2.98 -17.35
C ARG A 235 38.25 3.04 -18.66
#